data_cc9472f9d7a7e678b920910ca53c6c42
#
_entry.id   cc9472f9d7a7e678b920910ca53c6c42
#
_cell.length_a   1.000
_cell.length_b   1.000
_cell.length_c   1.000
_cell.angle_alpha   90.00
_cell.angle_beta   90.00
_cell.angle_gamma   90.00
#
_symmetry.space_group_name_H-M   'P 1'
#
loop_
_entity.id
_entity.type
_entity.pdbx_description
1 polymer ?
#
loop_
_entity_poly.entity_id
_entity_poly.type
_entity_poly.pdbx_seq_one_letter_code
_entity_poly.pdbx_strand_id
1 'polypeptide(L)'
;MIGSLTGAGSAGAVEQEAKAGGIMGKDEFLQLLVAQLKNQDPMNPMNSEEFAAQLAQFSSVEQLIEINDTLAGQEGMNAAVVEIMNASSALGVIGKEVLAAGDTVEVTGSGSESVTIGVAGTGGTGVLRILDQDGKEVGTRELGHVGPGRQEIALGEAASGLDPGVYSYEVTVSNEAGGSVEVQTFARVQIDGVRYGPGGPVLISGNLEIPLASVVEVVTRD
;
A
#
# COMPACT_ATOMS: atom_id res chain seq x y z
N MET A 1 59.62 -6.80 1.09
CA MET A 1 59.65 -7.19 -0.32
C MET A 1 58.21 -7.06 -0.81
N ILE A 2 57.98 -5.99 -1.52
CA ILE A 2 57.53 -5.98 -2.93
C ILE A 2 56.14 -6.60 -3.04
N GLY A 3 55.10 -5.91 -3.40
CA GLY A 3 54.87 -4.85 -4.32
C GLY A 3 53.53 -5.08 -4.97
N SER A 4 52.98 -4.04 -5.38
CA SER A 4 52.18 -3.73 -6.57
C SER A 4 50.66 -3.89 -6.41
N LEU A 5 49.96 -2.81 -6.32
CA LEU A 5 49.59 -1.80 -7.36
C LEU A 5 48.61 -2.32 -8.39
N THR A 6 47.56 -1.55 -8.45
CA THR A 6 46.79 -1.11 -9.60
C THR A 6 45.53 -1.85 -9.95
N GLY A 7 44.50 -1.05 -10.02
CA GLY A 7 43.33 -1.26 -10.84
C GLY A 7 42.10 -0.48 -10.43
N ALA A 8 42.21 0.83 -10.23
CA ALA A 8 41.05 1.70 -10.33
C ALA A 8 40.69 1.82 -11.80
N GLY A 9 39.63 1.17 -12.21
CA GLY A 9 39.03 1.22 -13.54
C GLY A 9 37.64 1.80 -13.46
N SER A 10 37.54 3.07 -13.62
CA SER A 10 36.56 3.90 -14.30
C SER A 10 35.30 3.11 -14.79
N ALA A 11 34.29 3.10 -13.98
CA ALA A 11 32.91 2.81 -14.37
C ALA A 11 32.06 4.09 -14.19
N GLY A 12 32.46 5.15 -14.85
CA GLY A 12 31.80 6.45 -14.70
C GLY A 12 31.69 7.24 -15.99
N ALA A 13 31.74 6.59 -17.16
CA ALA A 13 31.80 7.31 -18.43
C ALA A 13 30.90 6.77 -19.55
N VAL A 14 29.88 5.98 -19.26
CA VAL A 14 28.99 5.41 -20.31
C VAL A 14 27.53 5.85 -20.16
N GLU A 15 27.16 6.65 -19.14
CA GLU A 15 25.76 7.09 -18.94
C GLU A 15 25.47 8.51 -19.43
N GLN A 16 26.44 9.20 -20.02
CA GLN A 16 26.28 10.59 -20.44
C GLN A 16 26.21 10.79 -21.96
N GLU A 17 26.36 9.73 -22.78
CA GLU A 17 26.23 9.83 -24.24
C GLU A 17 24.88 9.46 -24.84
N ALA A 18 23.94 8.92 -24.05
CA ALA A 18 22.59 8.57 -24.52
C ALA A 18 21.61 9.76 -24.53
N LYS A 19 22.03 10.94 -24.07
CA LYS A 19 21.20 12.17 -24.06
C LYS A 19 21.50 13.15 -25.17
N ALA A 20 22.43 12.83 -26.08
CA ALA A 20 22.83 13.69 -27.21
C ALA A 20 22.30 13.22 -28.57
N GLY A 21 21.40 12.22 -28.60
CA GLY A 21 20.56 11.90 -29.76
C GLY A 21 19.32 12.79 -29.77
N GLY A 22 19.52 14.10 -29.59
CA GLY A 22 18.45 15.08 -29.59
C GLY A 22 17.67 15.01 -30.89
N ILE A 23 16.39 14.73 -30.76
CA ILE A 23 15.37 14.99 -31.75
C ILE A 23 15.64 16.39 -32.26
N MET A 24 16.04 16.49 -33.55
CA MET A 24 16.19 17.78 -34.24
C MET A 24 14.87 18.53 -34.01
N GLY A 25 14.90 19.55 -33.15
CA GLY A 25 13.70 20.22 -32.71
C GLY A 25 12.98 20.88 -33.90
N LYS A 26 11.69 21.01 -33.80
CA LYS A 26 10.81 21.68 -34.78
C LYS A 26 11.43 22.98 -35.31
N ASP A 27 12.13 23.71 -34.47
CA ASP A 27 12.76 24.99 -34.80
C ASP A 27 14.00 24.83 -35.69
N GLU A 28 14.84 23.82 -35.47
CA GLU A 28 16.00 23.51 -36.34
C GLU A 28 15.54 23.04 -37.72
N PHE A 29 14.47 22.25 -37.76
CA PHE A 29 13.89 21.83 -39.03
C PHE A 29 13.26 23.00 -39.77
N LEU A 30 12.50 23.88 -39.13
CA LEU A 30 11.96 25.06 -39.77
C LEU A 30 13.05 25.97 -40.33
N GLN A 31 14.19 26.09 -39.66
CA GLN A 31 15.36 26.80 -40.19
C GLN A 31 15.96 26.14 -41.42
N LEU A 32 16.05 24.80 -41.44
CA LEU A 32 16.49 24.06 -42.60
C LEU A 32 15.52 24.19 -43.80
N LEU A 33 14.21 24.14 -43.52
CA LEU A 33 13.18 24.31 -44.52
C LEU A 33 13.24 25.72 -45.17
N VAL A 34 13.39 26.76 -44.34
CA VAL A 34 13.55 28.15 -44.85
C VAL A 34 14.86 28.31 -45.62
N ALA A 35 15.94 27.66 -45.21
CA ALA A 35 17.21 27.69 -45.94
C ALA A 35 17.10 26.96 -47.27
N GLN A 36 16.36 25.85 -47.34
CA GLN A 36 16.12 25.12 -48.64
C GLN A 36 15.20 25.89 -49.55
N LEU A 37 14.15 26.52 -49.05
CA LEU A 37 13.24 27.39 -49.84
C LEU A 37 13.98 28.60 -50.45
N LYS A 38 15.00 29.12 -49.79
CA LYS A 38 15.82 30.23 -50.27
C LYS A 38 16.80 29.85 -51.38
N ASN A 39 17.16 28.54 -51.49
CA ASN A 39 18.15 28.02 -52.42
C ASN A 39 17.59 27.07 -53.49
N GLN A 40 16.26 26.86 -53.58
CA GLN A 40 15.61 25.96 -54.53
C GLN A 40 15.59 26.56 -55.95
N ASP A 41 16.04 25.73 -56.90
CA ASP A 41 15.85 25.96 -58.35
C ASP A 41 14.39 25.61 -58.70
N PRO A 42 13.60 26.51 -59.35
CA PRO A 42 12.18 26.33 -59.56
C PRO A 42 11.81 25.19 -60.54
N MET A 43 12.78 24.47 -61.10
CA MET A 43 12.55 23.40 -62.09
C MET A 43 12.44 22.00 -61.50
N ASN A 44 12.70 21.75 -60.19
CA ASN A 44 12.58 20.42 -59.59
C ASN A 44 12.11 20.44 -58.13
N PRO A 45 10.80 20.51 -57.90
CA PRO A 45 10.25 20.56 -56.52
C PRO A 45 10.11 19.16 -55.89
N MET A 46 11.11 18.32 -56.02
CA MET A 46 11.06 16.97 -55.45
C MET A 46 11.44 16.99 -53.98
N ASN A 47 10.61 16.33 -53.13
CA ASN A 47 10.79 15.91 -51.74
C ASN A 47 10.26 16.80 -50.58
N SER A 48 9.74 17.99 -50.82
CA SER A 48 9.21 18.82 -49.72
C SER A 48 7.94 18.22 -49.05
N GLU A 49 7.10 17.51 -49.81
CA GLU A 49 5.86 16.89 -49.30
C GLU A 49 6.17 15.65 -48.45
N GLU A 50 7.13 14.84 -48.82
CA GLU A 50 7.49 13.63 -48.09
C GLU A 50 8.18 13.96 -46.76
N PHE A 51 9.02 14.97 -46.73
CA PHE A 51 9.61 15.52 -45.51
C PHE A 51 8.58 16.18 -44.62
N ALA A 52 7.61 16.92 -45.12
CA ALA A 52 6.53 17.51 -44.34
C ALA A 52 5.64 16.45 -43.69
N ALA A 53 5.37 15.35 -44.45
CA ALA A 53 4.63 14.20 -43.87
C ALA A 53 5.38 13.51 -42.75
N GLN A 54 6.71 13.29 -42.91
CA GLN A 54 7.52 12.72 -41.83
C GLN A 54 7.58 13.62 -40.62
N LEU A 55 7.66 14.93 -40.78
CA LEU A 55 7.64 15.89 -39.69
C LEU A 55 6.32 15.88 -38.96
N ALA A 56 5.20 15.84 -39.67
CA ALA A 56 3.89 15.72 -39.09
C ALA A 56 3.77 14.43 -38.23
N GLN A 57 4.37 13.34 -38.73
CA GLN A 57 4.44 12.07 -37.98
C GLN A 57 5.29 12.22 -36.71
N PHE A 58 6.48 12.85 -36.80
CA PHE A 58 7.33 13.11 -35.63
C PHE A 58 6.66 14.03 -34.61
N SER A 59 6.03 15.11 -35.06
CA SER A 59 5.27 16.01 -34.19
C SER A 59 4.12 15.30 -33.48
N SER A 60 3.47 14.35 -34.16
CA SER A 60 2.42 13.52 -33.53
C SER A 60 2.98 12.59 -32.46
N VAL A 61 4.15 11.98 -32.71
CA VAL A 61 4.82 11.14 -31.70
C VAL A 61 5.28 11.97 -30.50
N GLU A 62 5.84 13.17 -30.75
CA GLU A 62 6.25 14.09 -29.68
C GLU A 62 5.08 14.50 -28.81
N GLN A 63 3.93 14.85 -29.41
CA GLN A 63 2.68 15.15 -28.69
C GLN A 63 2.19 13.95 -27.86
N LEU A 64 2.29 12.72 -28.38
CA LEU A 64 1.93 11.52 -27.63
C LEU A 64 2.87 11.27 -26.44
N ILE A 65 4.16 11.53 -26.58
CA ILE A 65 5.11 11.46 -25.47
C ILE A 65 4.77 12.52 -24.40
N GLU A 66 4.50 13.75 -24.81
CA GLU A 66 4.14 14.85 -23.90
C GLU A 66 2.82 14.56 -23.17
N ILE A 67 1.84 13.96 -23.85
CA ILE A 67 0.60 13.49 -23.22
C ILE A 67 0.89 12.38 -22.20
N ASN A 68 1.73 11.40 -22.54
CA ASN A 68 2.10 10.34 -21.62
C ASN A 68 2.82 10.87 -20.37
N ASP A 69 3.74 11.81 -20.55
CA ASP A 69 4.44 12.45 -19.43
C ASP A 69 3.47 13.24 -18.54
N THR A 70 2.50 13.92 -19.16
CA THR A 70 1.45 14.64 -18.44
C THR A 70 0.56 13.68 -17.64
N LEU A 71 0.17 12.54 -18.24
CA LEU A 71 -0.62 11.50 -17.57
C LEU A 71 0.14 10.86 -16.41
N ALA A 72 1.42 10.55 -16.59
CA ALA A 72 2.27 10.03 -15.53
C ALA A 72 2.42 11.04 -14.37
N GLY A 73 2.55 12.32 -14.69
CA GLY A 73 2.54 13.40 -13.70
C GLY A 73 1.21 13.49 -12.94
N GLN A 74 0.10 13.31 -13.63
CA GLN A 74 -1.24 13.32 -13.02
C GLN A 74 -1.47 12.12 -12.09
N GLU A 75 -0.96 10.93 -12.43
CA GLU A 75 -0.99 9.77 -11.54
C GLU A 75 -0.22 10.04 -10.23
N GLY A 76 0.95 10.66 -10.32
CA GLY A 76 1.72 11.07 -9.14
C GLY A 76 0.98 12.09 -8.26
N MET A 77 0.31 13.07 -8.87
CA MET A 77 -0.51 14.03 -8.14
C MET A 77 -1.72 13.37 -7.46
N ASN A 78 -2.40 12.45 -8.12
CA ASN A 78 -3.51 11.72 -7.54
C ASN A 78 -3.06 10.87 -6.34
N ALA A 79 -1.91 10.19 -6.44
CA ALA A 79 -1.33 9.45 -5.32
C ALA A 79 -1.04 10.36 -4.12
N ALA A 80 -0.47 11.54 -4.35
CA ALA A 80 -0.20 12.52 -3.29
C ALA A 80 -1.49 13.02 -2.61
N VAL A 81 -2.55 13.25 -3.37
CA VAL A 81 -3.86 13.64 -2.81
C VAL A 81 -4.42 12.54 -1.91
N VAL A 82 -4.36 11.28 -2.34
CA VAL A 82 -4.80 10.12 -1.52
C VAL A 82 -3.97 10.02 -0.24
N GLU A 83 -2.67 10.24 -0.31
CA GLU A 83 -1.78 10.23 0.86
C GLU A 83 -2.16 11.34 1.86
N ILE A 84 -2.41 12.56 1.40
CA ILE A 84 -2.86 13.68 2.24
C ILE A 84 -4.23 13.38 2.88
N MET A 85 -5.16 12.79 2.13
CA MET A 85 -6.47 12.41 2.66
C MET A 85 -6.34 11.32 3.74
N ASN A 86 -5.52 10.32 3.52
CA ASN A 86 -5.24 9.25 4.48
C ASN A 86 -4.57 9.83 5.74
N ALA A 87 -3.61 10.74 5.58
CA ALA A 87 -2.96 11.42 6.69
C ALA A 87 -3.96 12.22 7.52
N SER A 88 -4.85 12.96 6.88
CA SER A 88 -5.91 13.72 7.56
C SER A 88 -6.88 12.81 8.31
N SER A 89 -7.28 11.69 7.68
CA SER A 89 -8.16 10.70 8.30
C SER A 89 -7.52 10.04 9.51
N ALA A 90 -6.23 9.71 9.43
CA ALA A 90 -5.48 9.11 10.53
C ALA A 90 -5.41 10.02 11.76
N LEU A 91 -5.22 11.33 11.55
CA LEU A 91 -5.24 12.30 12.66
C LEU A 91 -6.61 12.37 13.33
N GLY A 92 -7.68 12.19 12.58
CA GLY A 92 -9.05 12.23 13.08
C GLY A 92 -9.43 11.07 14.02
N VAL A 93 -8.65 9.99 14.08
CA VAL A 93 -8.90 8.82 14.93
C VAL A 93 -8.06 8.80 16.22
N ILE A 94 -7.10 9.71 16.38
CA ILE A 94 -6.30 9.79 17.61
C ILE A 94 -7.22 10.06 18.80
N GLY A 95 -7.03 9.31 19.89
CA GLY A 95 -7.84 9.35 21.09
C GLY A 95 -9.20 8.64 20.98
N LYS A 96 -9.52 8.10 19.80
CA LYS A 96 -10.74 7.32 19.61
C LYS A 96 -10.45 5.83 19.67
N GLU A 97 -11.48 5.07 19.94
CA GLU A 97 -11.47 3.62 19.84
C GLU A 97 -11.80 3.21 18.39
N VAL A 98 -11.04 2.30 17.84
CA VAL A 98 -11.27 1.77 16.48
C VAL A 98 -11.43 0.25 16.51
N LEU A 99 -12.20 -0.25 15.57
CA LEU A 99 -12.26 -1.65 15.22
C LEU A 99 -11.52 -1.85 13.90
N ALA A 100 -10.46 -2.63 13.94
CA ALA A 100 -9.63 -2.92 12.77
C ALA A 100 -9.65 -4.41 12.45
N ALA A 101 -9.66 -4.76 11.16
CA ALA A 101 -9.48 -6.16 10.75
C ALA A 101 -8.09 -6.62 11.16
N GLY A 102 -8.01 -7.73 11.89
CA GLY A 102 -6.77 -8.28 12.41
C GLY A 102 -7.04 -9.31 13.50
N ASP A 103 -5.99 -10.00 13.87
CA ASP A 103 -6.00 -11.12 14.80
C ASP A 103 -5.18 -10.83 16.08
N THR A 104 -4.91 -9.56 16.35
CA THR A 104 -4.03 -9.17 17.44
C THR A 104 -4.84 -8.66 18.64
N VAL A 105 -4.43 -9.02 19.84
CA VAL A 105 -5.02 -8.59 21.10
C VAL A 105 -3.93 -8.26 22.12
N GLU A 106 -4.13 -7.21 22.89
CA GLU A 106 -3.30 -6.87 24.03
C GLU A 106 -3.90 -7.49 25.29
N VAL A 107 -3.11 -8.36 25.93
CA VAL A 107 -3.44 -8.93 27.23
C VAL A 107 -2.80 -8.07 28.30
N THR A 108 -3.60 -7.53 29.21
CA THR A 108 -3.16 -6.66 30.32
C THR A 108 -3.04 -7.42 31.63
N GLY A 109 -3.50 -8.67 31.65
CA GLY A 109 -3.59 -9.49 32.84
C GLY A 109 -4.77 -9.17 33.75
N SER A 110 -5.70 -8.31 33.28
CA SER A 110 -6.92 -7.95 34.02
C SER A 110 -7.98 -9.05 33.99
N GLY A 111 -7.91 -9.97 33.03
CA GLY A 111 -8.86 -11.05 32.81
C GLY A 111 -10.20 -10.60 32.19
N SER A 112 -10.30 -9.33 31.83
CA SER A 112 -11.52 -8.74 31.22
C SER A 112 -11.36 -8.45 29.73
N GLU A 113 -10.27 -8.90 29.13
CA GLU A 113 -9.98 -8.70 27.73
C GLU A 113 -10.99 -9.44 26.84
N SER A 114 -11.36 -8.81 25.74
CA SER A 114 -12.27 -9.36 24.75
C SER A 114 -11.80 -9.09 23.34
N VAL A 115 -12.23 -9.92 22.42
CA VAL A 115 -12.00 -9.76 20.98
C VAL A 115 -13.34 -9.70 20.25
N THR A 116 -13.37 -9.03 19.12
CA THR A 116 -14.55 -8.96 18.27
C THR A 116 -14.35 -9.89 17.07
N ILE A 117 -15.37 -10.68 16.77
CA ILE A 117 -15.41 -11.55 15.59
C ILE A 117 -16.65 -11.31 14.76
N GLY A 118 -16.57 -11.62 13.47
CA GLY A 118 -17.71 -11.67 12.57
C GLY A 118 -17.84 -13.09 12.01
N VAL A 119 -18.98 -13.73 12.24
CA VAL A 119 -19.23 -15.11 11.80
C VAL A 119 -20.22 -15.12 10.64
N ALA A 120 -19.84 -15.76 9.53
CA ALA A 120 -20.69 -15.90 8.37
C ALA A 120 -21.73 -17.00 8.54
N GLY A 121 -22.76 -17.00 7.69
CA GLY A 121 -23.77 -18.08 7.59
C GLY A 121 -24.63 -18.24 8.84
N THR A 122 -24.74 -19.45 9.34
CA THR A 122 -25.62 -19.83 10.47
C THR A 122 -24.88 -19.92 11.81
N GLY A 123 -23.56 -19.70 11.82
CA GLY A 123 -22.74 -19.95 12.99
C GLY A 123 -22.42 -21.45 13.19
N GLY A 124 -22.04 -21.81 14.42
CA GLY A 124 -21.64 -23.18 14.77
C GLY A 124 -20.95 -23.28 16.12
N THR A 125 -20.22 -24.35 16.35
CA THR A 125 -19.39 -24.52 17.56
C THR A 125 -18.03 -23.89 17.35
N GLY A 126 -17.66 -22.97 18.25
CA GLY A 126 -16.45 -22.19 18.16
C GLY A 126 -15.35 -22.61 19.14
N VAL A 127 -14.10 -22.42 18.75
CA VAL A 127 -12.92 -22.53 19.60
C VAL A 127 -12.06 -21.31 19.39
N LEU A 128 -11.69 -20.62 20.48
CA LEU A 128 -10.71 -19.53 20.51
C LEU A 128 -9.36 -20.08 20.92
N ARG A 129 -8.31 -19.68 20.22
CA ARG A 129 -6.90 -19.95 20.56
C ARG A 129 -6.14 -18.64 20.66
N ILE A 130 -5.23 -18.58 21.62
CA ILE A 130 -4.28 -17.47 21.76
C ILE A 130 -2.90 -18.01 21.43
N LEU A 131 -2.20 -17.26 20.59
CA LEU A 131 -0.88 -17.62 20.08
C LEU A 131 0.13 -16.58 20.53
N ASP A 132 1.33 -17.02 20.90
CA ASP A 132 2.46 -16.12 21.17
C ASP A 132 3.09 -15.59 19.87
N GLN A 133 4.16 -14.80 20.00
CA GLN A 133 4.88 -14.21 18.86
C GLN A 133 5.55 -15.25 17.94
N ASP A 134 5.78 -16.46 18.45
CA ASP A 134 6.34 -17.58 17.69
C ASP A 134 5.24 -18.44 17.03
N GLY A 135 3.98 -18.07 17.19
CA GLY A 135 2.82 -18.80 16.66
C GLY A 135 2.47 -20.05 17.46
N LYS A 136 3.00 -20.18 18.69
CA LYS A 136 2.68 -21.30 19.58
C LYS A 136 1.42 -20.99 20.38
N GLU A 137 0.51 -21.95 20.47
CA GLU A 137 -0.68 -21.87 21.29
C GLU A 137 -0.30 -21.78 22.78
N VAL A 138 -0.75 -20.71 23.42
CA VAL A 138 -0.52 -20.42 24.85
C VAL A 138 -1.81 -20.37 25.66
N GLY A 139 -2.96 -20.36 24.99
CA GLY A 139 -4.26 -20.42 25.62
C GLY A 139 -5.34 -20.87 24.65
N THR A 140 -6.35 -21.57 25.18
CA THR A 140 -7.47 -22.03 24.40
C THR A 140 -8.75 -21.95 25.20
N ARG A 141 -9.88 -21.73 24.52
CA ARG A 141 -11.21 -21.69 25.12
C ARG A 141 -12.25 -22.23 24.16
N GLU A 142 -13.07 -23.15 24.62
CA GLU A 142 -14.27 -23.55 23.92
C GLU A 142 -15.36 -22.48 24.10
N LEU A 143 -15.89 -22.00 22.98
CA LEU A 143 -16.91 -20.94 22.97
C LEU A 143 -18.33 -21.48 23.01
N GLY A 144 -18.48 -22.81 22.78
CA GLY A 144 -19.79 -23.41 22.56
C GLY A 144 -20.43 -22.92 21.25
N HIS A 145 -21.72 -22.68 21.25
CA HIS A 145 -22.44 -22.20 20.08
C HIS A 145 -22.19 -20.69 19.86
N VAL A 146 -21.64 -20.37 18.69
CA VAL A 146 -21.35 -19.01 18.22
C VAL A 146 -22.32 -18.71 17.09
N GLY A 147 -23.19 -17.72 17.29
CA GLY A 147 -24.19 -17.31 16.30
C GLY A 147 -23.59 -16.55 15.12
N PRO A 148 -24.40 -16.27 14.09
CA PRO A 148 -23.96 -15.46 12.96
C PRO A 148 -23.84 -13.97 13.31
N GLY A 149 -23.04 -13.25 12.53
CA GLY A 149 -22.86 -11.82 12.66
C GLY A 149 -21.70 -11.43 13.56
N ARG A 150 -21.61 -10.12 13.86
CA ARG A 150 -20.54 -9.56 14.69
C ARG A 150 -20.88 -9.72 16.17
N GLN A 151 -19.91 -10.19 16.94
CA GLN A 151 -20.07 -10.39 18.38
C GLN A 151 -18.74 -10.24 19.11
N GLU A 152 -18.83 -9.89 20.39
CA GLU A 152 -17.70 -9.76 21.28
C GLU A 152 -17.53 -11.04 22.10
N ILE A 153 -16.29 -11.54 22.12
CA ILE A 153 -15.91 -12.78 22.81
C ILE A 153 -14.90 -12.44 23.89
N ALA A 154 -15.24 -12.67 25.14
CA ALA A 154 -14.29 -12.54 26.24
C ALA A 154 -13.19 -13.59 26.11
N LEU A 155 -11.95 -13.24 26.36
CA LEU A 155 -10.83 -14.19 26.35
C LEU A 155 -10.96 -15.18 27.54
N GLY A 156 -11.35 -14.65 28.69
CA GLY A 156 -11.64 -15.46 29.88
C GLY A 156 -10.46 -16.37 30.26
N GLU A 157 -10.74 -17.67 30.38
CA GLU A 157 -9.73 -18.66 30.79
C GLU A 157 -8.56 -18.78 29.81
N ALA A 158 -8.76 -18.47 28.52
CA ALA A 158 -7.68 -18.55 27.52
C ALA A 158 -6.56 -17.53 27.79
N ALA A 159 -6.89 -16.38 28.39
CA ALA A 159 -5.89 -15.37 28.77
C ALA A 159 -5.40 -15.51 30.22
N SER A 160 -5.95 -16.48 30.97
CA SER A 160 -5.61 -16.65 32.40
C SER A 160 -4.15 -17.12 32.56
N GLY A 161 -3.39 -16.33 33.30
CA GLY A 161 -1.99 -16.63 33.59
C GLY A 161 -1.00 -16.28 32.49
N LEU A 162 -1.46 -15.61 31.43
CA LEU A 162 -0.57 -15.02 30.44
C LEU A 162 0.06 -13.74 30.98
N ASP A 163 1.32 -13.53 30.68
CA ASP A 163 2.01 -12.27 30.98
C ASP A 163 1.41 -11.13 30.15
N PRO A 164 1.36 -9.88 30.66
CA PRO A 164 0.95 -8.73 29.89
C PRO A 164 1.79 -8.58 28.61
N GLY A 165 1.11 -8.45 27.48
CA GLY A 165 1.78 -8.35 26.17
C GLY A 165 0.83 -8.45 25.00
N VAL A 166 1.41 -8.44 23.81
CA VAL A 166 0.69 -8.56 22.55
C VAL A 166 0.72 -10.02 22.09
N TYR A 167 -0.47 -10.54 21.80
CA TYR A 167 -0.70 -11.90 21.34
C TYR A 167 -1.51 -11.88 20.05
N SER A 168 -1.40 -12.96 19.29
CA SER A 168 -2.35 -13.22 18.19
C SER A 168 -3.46 -14.15 18.68
N TYR A 169 -4.61 -14.09 18.04
CA TYR A 169 -5.69 -15.01 18.34
C TYR A 169 -6.34 -15.56 17.06
N GLU A 170 -6.84 -16.77 17.16
CA GLU A 170 -7.56 -17.45 16.09
C GLU A 170 -8.91 -17.93 16.65
N VAL A 171 -9.96 -17.77 15.86
CA VAL A 171 -11.26 -18.35 16.16
C VAL A 171 -11.68 -19.25 15.00
N THR A 172 -11.88 -20.52 15.32
CA THR A 172 -12.42 -21.49 14.37
C THR A 172 -13.85 -21.81 14.72
N VAL A 173 -14.75 -21.81 13.74
CA VAL A 173 -16.16 -22.18 13.92
C VAL A 173 -16.51 -23.30 12.95
N SER A 174 -17.11 -24.35 13.47
CA SER A 174 -17.56 -25.51 12.70
C SER A 174 -19.08 -25.60 12.77
N ASN A 175 -19.74 -25.77 11.63
CA ASN A 175 -21.19 -26.00 11.58
C ASN A 175 -21.56 -27.42 12.05
N GLU A 176 -22.84 -27.69 12.20
CA GLU A 176 -23.35 -29.03 12.66
C GLU A 176 -22.93 -30.18 11.73
N ALA A 177 -22.66 -29.90 10.45
CA ALA A 177 -22.18 -30.89 9.50
C ALA A 177 -20.65 -31.10 9.54
N GLY A 178 -19.92 -30.42 10.45
CA GLY A 178 -18.46 -30.47 10.58
C GLY A 178 -17.71 -29.62 9.55
N GLY A 179 -18.41 -28.80 8.76
CA GLY A 179 -17.78 -27.86 7.82
C GLY A 179 -17.27 -26.61 8.53
N SER A 180 -16.16 -26.05 8.04
CA SER A 180 -15.61 -24.77 8.53
C SER A 180 -16.53 -23.61 8.14
N VAL A 181 -16.79 -22.70 9.08
CA VAL A 181 -17.51 -21.45 8.88
C VAL A 181 -16.48 -20.32 8.78
N GLU A 182 -16.69 -19.40 7.85
CA GLU A 182 -15.82 -18.23 7.69
C GLU A 182 -15.97 -17.31 8.90
N VAL A 183 -14.83 -16.97 9.52
CA VAL A 183 -14.75 -16.07 10.67
C VAL A 183 -13.80 -14.95 10.33
N GLN A 184 -14.26 -13.72 10.50
CA GLN A 184 -13.44 -12.52 10.43
C GLN A 184 -13.09 -12.07 11.84
N THR A 185 -11.81 -11.81 12.10
CA THR A 185 -11.30 -11.35 13.37
C THR A 185 -11.04 -9.84 13.34
N PHE A 186 -11.23 -9.19 14.50
CA PHE A 186 -11.05 -7.75 14.63
C PHE A 186 -10.33 -7.40 15.93
N ALA A 187 -9.37 -6.51 15.85
CA ALA A 187 -8.77 -5.85 17.01
C ALA A 187 -9.56 -4.60 17.38
N ARG A 188 -9.98 -4.49 18.64
CA ARG A 188 -10.61 -3.29 19.20
C ARG A 188 -9.57 -2.57 20.06
N VAL A 189 -9.18 -1.36 19.65
CA VAL A 189 -8.05 -0.66 20.27
C VAL A 189 -8.30 0.84 20.34
N GLN A 190 -7.75 1.48 21.37
CA GLN A 190 -7.72 2.92 21.49
C GLN A 190 -6.45 3.47 20.83
N ILE A 191 -6.60 4.45 19.96
CA ILE A 191 -5.48 4.99 19.20
C ILE A 191 -4.78 6.10 19.97
N ASP A 192 -3.52 5.87 20.31
CA ASP A 192 -2.66 6.81 21.03
C ASP A 192 -1.93 7.77 20.10
N GLY A 193 -1.63 7.34 18.88
CA GLY A 193 -0.85 8.09 17.92
C GLY A 193 -0.90 7.56 16.49
N VAL A 194 -0.22 8.27 15.60
CA VAL A 194 -0.08 7.88 14.19
C VAL A 194 1.38 8.01 13.78
N ARG A 195 1.89 7.01 13.10
CA ARG A 195 3.19 7.03 12.43
C ARG A 195 3.00 6.96 10.92
N TYR A 196 3.74 7.77 10.18
CA TYR A 196 3.73 7.77 8.73
C TYR A 196 4.94 6.98 8.20
N GLY A 197 4.69 6.07 7.28
CA GLY A 197 5.71 5.25 6.64
C GLY A 197 5.44 5.06 5.14
N PRO A 198 6.34 4.37 4.43
CA PRO A 198 6.21 4.15 2.97
C PRO A 198 4.92 3.42 2.55
N GLY A 199 4.29 2.67 3.48
CA GLY A 199 3.02 1.96 3.27
C GLY A 199 1.78 2.76 3.68
N GLY A 200 1.91 4.05 3.99
CA GLY A 200 0.84 4.91 4.48
C GLY A 200 0.83 5.06 6.01
N PRO A 201 -0.22 5.67 6.57
CA PRO A 201 -0.35 5.88 8.00
C PRO A 201 -0.61 4.58 8.75
N VAL A 202 0.13 4.41 9.84
CA VAL A 202 0.01 3.32 10.81
C VAL A 202 -0.45 3.92 12.14
N LEU A 203 -1.55 3.42 12.64
CA LEU A 203 -2.11 3.79 13.94
C LEU A 203 -1.37 3.06 15.04
N ILE A 204 -1.11 3.74 16.14
CA ILE A 204 -0.39 3.20 17.29
C ILE A 204 -1.36 3.09 18.48
N SER A 205 -1.37 1.93 19.11
CA SER A 205 -2.11 1.64 20.33
C SER A 205 -1.21 0.82 21.26
N GLY A 206 -0.65 1.44 22.29
CA GLY A 206 0.36 0.80 23.13
C GLY A 206 1.51 0.24 22.28
N ASN A 207 1.67 -1.08 22.26
CA ASN A 207 2.67 -1.80 21.46
C ASN A 207 2.12 -2.31 20.12
N LEU A 208 0.84 -2.04 19.80
CA LEU A 208 0.21 -2.49 18.56
C LEU A 208 0.39 -1.46 17.45
N GLU A 209 0.66 -1.97 16.25
CA GLU A 209 0.74 -1.21 15.01
C GLU A 209 -0.36 -1.67 14.06
N ILE A 210 -1.26 -0.77 13.71
CA ILE A 210 -2.46 -1.07 12.93
C ILE A 210 -2.45 -0.21 11.66
N PRO A 211 -2.37 -0.78 10.47
CA PRO A 211 -2.52 -0.01 9.23
C PRO A 211 -3.87 0.70 9.22
N LEU A 212 -3.90 1.99 8.85
CA LEU A 212 -5.18 2.72 8.71
C LEU A 212 -6.15 2.00 7.77
N ALA A 213 -5.64 1.36 6.74
CA ALA A 213 -6.44 0.61 5.76
C ALA A 213 -7.19 -0.59 6.35
N SER A 214 -6.78 -1.11 7.52
CA SER A 214 -7.46 -2.21 8.21
C SER A 214 -8.59 -1.74 9.13
N VAL A 215 -8.75 -0.44 9.37
CA VAL A 215 -9.81 0.12 10.18
C VAL A 215 -11.16 -0.03 9.48
N VAL A 216 -12.09 -0.72 10.11
CA VAL A 216 -13.46 -0.93 9.60
C VAL A 216 -14.47 -0.02 10.27
N GLU A 217 -14.19 0.44 11.50
CA GLU A 217 -15.12 1.25 12.25
C GLU A 217 -14.38 2.14 13.26
N VAL A 218 -14.85 3.36 13.43
CA VAL A 218 -14.39 4.27 14.49
C VAL A 218 -15.51 4.38 15.53
N VAL A 219 -15.21 3.95 16.75
CA VAL A 219 -16.19 3.95 17.83
C VAL A 219 -16.04 5.24 18.65
N THR A 220 -17.10 6.02 18.71
CA THR A 220 -17.17 7.17 19.63
C THR A 220 -17.72 6.67 20.97
N ARG A 221 -16.96 6.84 22.04
CA ARG A 221 -17.52 6.71 23.38
C ARG A 221 -18.39 7.93 23.63
N ASP A 222 -19.67 7.69 23.94
CA ASP A 222 -20.58 8.68 24.52
C ASP A 222 -20.19 8.96 25.95
#